data_6b764eac08a657860dbfaf14875eae64
#
_entry.id   6b764eac08a657860dbfaf14875eae64
#
_cell.length_a   1.000
_cell.length_b   1.000
_cell.length_c   1.000
_cell.angle_alpha   90.00
_cell.angle_beta   90.00
_cell.angle_gamma   90.00
#
_symmetry.space_group_name_H-M   'P 1'
#
loop_
_entity.id
_entity.type
_entity.pdbx_description
1 polymer ?
#
loop_
_entity_poly.entity_id
_entity_poly.type
_entity_poly.pdbx_seq_one_letter_code
_entity_poly.pdbx_strand_id
1 'polypeptide(L)'
;NLFITHTTQYNGKEVITYSFEYDCTQKSSRWVAFTFSTSTPDNKVGRAGDFSDDPSIPSQYRTHDGDYTGSGYSRGHLVASSDRQYSATANKQTFYMSNMNPQIQDGFNGGIWASLEKKVQTWGNITNDQDTLYVAKGGTIDNNNIIKYLKTNNTIPVPKYFYMAILSLKNGQYKAIGFWFEHKSYSNNNYASYALSIDELEEK
;
A
#
# COMPACT_ATOMS: atom_id res chain seq x y z
N ASN A 1 -14.64 -5.41 -10.88
CA ASN A 1 -13.45 -5.43 -10.04
C ASN A 1 -12.72 -6.77 -10.19
N LEU A 2 -11.40 -6.75 -10.00
CA LEU A 2 -10.55 -7.94 -9.98
C LEU A 2 -10.00 -8.14 -8.58
N PHE A 3 -10.01 -9.37 -8.11
CA PHE A 3 -9.30 -9.75 -6.89
C PHE A 3 -8.03 -10.53 -7.28
N ILE A 4 -6.87 -9.99 -6.93
CA ILE A 4 -5.56 -10.51 -7.36
C ILE A 4 -4.67 -10.74 -6.15
N THR A 5 -3.93 -11.84 -6.18
CA THR A 5 -2.87 -12.14 -5.20
C THR A 5 -1.56 -12.34 -5.95
N HIS A 6 -0.57 -11.53 -5.63
CA HIS A 6 0.81 -11.74 -6.06
C HIS A 6 1.53 -12.67 -5.08
N THR A 7 2.28 -13.60 -5.64
CA THR A 7 3.09 -14.55 -4.87
C THR A 7 4.54 -14.53 -5.33
N THR A 8 5.42 -15.03 -4.49
CA THR A 8 6.85 -15.14 -4.73
C THR A 8 7.36 -16.48 -4.22
N GLN A 9 8.18 -17.16 -5.01
CA GLN A 9 8.94 -18.31 -4.52
C GLN A 9 10.10 -17.82 -3.67
N TYR A 10 10.11 -18.19 -2.40
CA TYR A 10 11.17 -17.81 -1.47
C TYR A 10 11.53 -19.00 -0.56
N ASN A 11 12.82 -19.36 -0.53
CA ASN A 11 13.32 -20.53 0.21
C ASN A 11 12.54 -21.83 -0.06
N GLY A 12 12.18 -22.08 -1.33
CA GLY A 12 11.45 -23.27 -1.75
C GLY A 12 9.97 -23.30 -1.38
N LYS A 13 9.41 -22.18 -0.91
CA LYS A 13 7.98 -22.03 -0.56
C LYS A 13 7.35 -20.91 -1.36
N GLU A 14 6.09 -21.06 -1.70
CA GLU A 14 5.29 -19.97 -2.20
C GLU A 14 4.86 -19.06 -1.03
N VAL A 15 5.19 -17.77 -1.16
CA VAL A 15 4.88 -16.74 -0.17
C VAL A 15 4.01 -15.67 -0.81
N ILE A 16 2.91 -15.29 -0.17
CA ILE A 16 2.07 -14.19 -0.63
C ILE A 16 2.84 -12.88 -0.47
N THR A 17 3.04 -12.17 -1.57
CA THR A 17 3.60 -10.83 -1.55
C THR A 17 2.59 -9.82 -1.05
N TYR A 18 1.42 -9.75 -1.70
CA TYR A 18 0.23 -9.01 -1.26
C TYR A 18 -0.99 -9.40 -2.09
N SER A 19 -2.17 -9.15 -1.55
CA SER A 19 -3.46 -9.25 -2.26
C SER A 19 -4.08 -7.88 -2.40
N PHE A 20 -4.92 -7.69 -3.43
CA PHE A 20 -5.61 -6.42 -3.65
C PHE A 20 -6.88 -6.59 -4.45
N GLU A 21 -7.80 -5.65 -4.29
CA GLU A 21 -8.96 -5.47 -5.16
C GLU A 21 -8.72 -4.30 -6.10
N TYR A 22 -8.81 -4.56 -7.39
CA TYR A 22 -8.59 -3.59 -8.46
C TYR A 22 -9.90 -3.19 -9.13
N ASP A 23 -10.18 -1.91 -9.16
CA ASP A 23 -11.30 -1.35 -9.90
C ASP A 23 -10.88 -1.06 -11.35
N CYS A 24 -11.41 -1.87 -12.28
CA CYS A 24 -11.08 -1.75 -13.71
C CYS A 24 -11.59 -0.44 -14.33
N THR A 25 -12.67 0.12 -13.81
CA THR A 25 -13.23 1.39 -14.31
C THR A 25 -12.36 2.58 -13.90
N GLN A 26 -11.89 2.56 -12.66
CA GLN A 26 -11.06 3.62 -12.09
C GLN A 26 -9.56 3.35 -12.26
N LYS A 27 -9.18 2.21 -12.81
CA LYS A 27 -7.79 1.80 -12.98
C LYS A 27 -6.95 1.98 -11.73
N SER A 28 -7.50 1.63 -10.58
CA SER A 28 -6.90 1.85 -9.25
C SER A 28 -7.27 0.74 -8.29
N SER A 29 -6.37 0.41 -7.38
CA SER A 29 -6.67 -0.52 -6.29
C SER A 29 -7.48 0.17 -5.20
N ARG A 30 -8.55 -0.51 -4.76
CA ARG A 30 -9.39 -0.08 -3.63
C ARG A 30 -8.68 -0.28 -2.31
N TRP A 31 -7.97 -1.39 -2.20
CA TRP A 31 -7.16 -1.74 -1.04
C TRP A 31 -6.09 -2.75 -1.44
N VAL A 32 -5.06 -2.80 -0.62
CA VAL A 32 -4.05 -3.87 -0.60
C VAL A 32 -4.01 -4.48 0.79
N ALA A 33 -3.72 -5.78 0.88
CA ALA A 33 -3.54 -6.48 2.14
C ALA A 33 -2.30 -7.38 2.08
N PHE A 34 -1.53 -7.40 3.16
CA PHE A 34 -0.32 -8.19 3.28
C PHE A 34 0.04 -8.47 4.74
N THR A 35 1.00 -9.35 4.96
CA THR A 35 1.47 -9.70 6.29
C THR A 35 2.97 -9.51 6.42
N PHE A 36 3.41 -9.24 7.65
CA PHE A 36 4.77 -9.49 8.08
C PHE A 36 4.80 -10.75 8.95
N SER A 37 5.70 -11.64 8.65
CA SER A 37 5.90 -12.91 9.35
C SER A 37 7.34 -13.37 9.20
N THR A 38 7.71 -14.49 9.78
CA THR A 38 9.04 -15.11 9.54
C THR A 38 9.23 -15.54 8.09
N SER A 39 8.15 -15.70 7.30
CA SER A 39 8.23 -15.98 5.84
C SER A 39 8.51 -14.73 5.00
N THR A 40 8.44 -13.53 5.56
CA THR A 40 8.71 -12.26 4.90
C THR A 40 9.76 -11.43 5.65
N PRO A 41 10.96 -12.00 5.90
CA PRO A 41 11.98 -11.34 6.70
C PRO A 41 12.51 -10.07 5.99
N ASP A 42 13.03 -9.13 6.77
CA ASP A 42 13.69 -7.92 6.25
C ASP A 42 15.11 -8.23 5.74
N ASN A 43 15.19 -8.94 4.61
CA ASN A 43 16.45 -9.37 3.97
C ASN A 43 16.92 -8.39 2.89
N LYS A 44 16.71 -7.17 2.99
CA LYS A 44 17.21 -5.99 2.23
C LYS A 44 17.88 -6.25 0.88
N VAL A 45 17.17 -6.93 -0.04
CA VAL A 45 17.53 -6.81 -1.46
C VAL A 45 17.40 -5.33 -1.87
N GLY A 46 18.17 -4.89 -2.87
CA GLY A 46 18.08 -3.52 -3.36
C GLY A 46 16.66 -3.15 -3.80
N ARG A 47 16.33 -1.87 -3.71
CA ARG A 47 15.09 -1.30 -4.25
C ARG A 47 15.08 -1.49 -5.78
N ALA A 48 14.00 -2.05 -6.34
CA ALA A 48 13.88 -2.30 -7.78
C ALA A 48 13.91 -1.00 -8.60
N GLY A 49 13.14 -0.01 -8.21
CA GLY A 49 13.19 1.33 -8.80
C GLY A 49 12.38 1.53 -10.08
N ASP A 50 12.18 0.51 -10.90
CA ASP A 50 11.50 0.62 -12.19
C ASP A 50 10.02 0.29 -12.07
N PHE A 51 9.16 1.27 -12.33
CA PHE A 51 7.72 1.06 -12.41
C PHE A 51 7.35 0.27 -13.67
N SER A 52 6.37 -0.59 -13.55
CA SER A 52 5.89 -1.40 -14.68
C SER A 52 4.40 -1.72 -14.58
N ASP A 53 3.82 -2.05 -15.73
CA ASP A 53 2.47 -2.57 -15.79
C ASP A 53 2.34 -3.85 -14.97
N ASP A 54 1.19 -4.03 -14.33
CA ASP A 54 0.87 -5.29 -13.66
C ASP A 54 0.43 -6.33 -14.71
N PRO A 55 1.17 -7.43 -14.89
CA PRO A 55 0.84 -8.45 -15.88
C PRO A 55 -0.47 -9.20 -15.56
N SER A 56 -0.92 -9.18 -14.29
CA SER A 56 -2.14 -9.85 -13.85
C SER A 56 -3.41 -9.07 -14.21
N ILE A 57 -3.28 -7.81 -14.65
CA ILE A 57 -4.40 -6.98 -15.08
C ILE A 57 -4.52 -7.04 -16.60
N PRO A 58 -5.74 -7.29 -17.17
CA PRO A 58 -5.95 -7.21 -18.60
C PRO A 58 -5.52 -5.85 -19.17
N SER A 59 -4.87 -5.85 -20.33
CA SER A 59 -4.18 -4.67 -20.88
C SER A 59 -5.03 -3.42 -20.96
N GLN A 60 -6.33 -3.55 -21.31
CA GLN A 60 -7.26 -2.43 -21.44
C GLN A 60 -7.55 -1.71 -20.10
N TYR A 61 -7.30 -2.38 -18.99
CA TYR A 61 -7.57 -1.83 -17.64
C TYR A 61 -6.31 -1.41 -16.89
N ARG A 62 -5.13 -1.60 -17.48
CA ARG A 62 -3.86 -1.25 -16.82
C ARG A 62 -3.70 0.24 -16.61
N THR A 63 -3.07 0.58 -15.51
CA THR A 63 -2.44 1.87 -15.28
C THR A 63 -0.99 1.79 -15.72
N HIS A 64 -0.51 2.81 -16.38
CA HIS A 64 0.86 2.87 -16.91
C HIS A 64 1.68 3.91 -16.16
N ASP A 65 3.00 3.74 -16.13
CA ASP A 65 3.91 4.72 -15.53
C ASP A 65 3.74 6.12 -16.13
N GLY A 66 3.53 6.19 -17.45
CA GLY A 66 3.30 7.44 -18.18
C GLY A 66 2.05 8.22 -17.74
N ASP A 67 1.03 7.54 -17.17
CA ASP A 67 -0.20 8.18 -16.69
C ASP A 67 0.06 9.18 -15.54
N TYR A 68 1.16 9.03 -14.83
CA TYR A 68 1.55 9.91 -13.72
C TYR A 68 2.50 11.03 -14.14
N THR A 69 3.14 10.92 -15.31
CA THR A 69 4.13 11.89 -15.79
C THR A 69 3.47 13.24 -16.02
N GLY A 70 3.94 14.28 -15.34
CA GLY A 70 3.36 15.63 -15.42
C GLY A 70 2.01 15.79 -14.71
N SER A 71 1.53 14.79 -13.97
CA SER A 71 0.25 14.84 -13.24
C SER A 71 0.27 15.78 -12.03
N GLY A 72 1.45 16.06 -11.48
CA GLY A 72 1.64 16.80 -10.23
C GLY A 72 1.54 15.91 -8.99
N TYR A 73 1.40 14.57 -9.18
CA TYR A 73 1.35 13.59 -8.09
C TYR A 73 2.46 12.55 -8.21
N SER A 74 2.90 12.06 -7.08
CA SER A 74 3.81 10.91 -7.01
C SER A 74 3.07 9.61 -7.26
N ARG A 75 3.80 8.61 -7.72
CA ARG A 75 3.39 7.21 -7.74
C ARG A 75 3.48 6.69 -6.31
N GLY A 76 2.43 6.93 -5.54
CA GLY A 76 2.39 6.56 -4.12
C GLY A 76 2.16 5.06 -3.95
N HIS A 77 3.14 4.36 -3.38
CA HIS A 77 3.01 2.95 -3.05
C HIS A 77 1.93 2.73 -2.00
N LEU A 78 1.08 1.72 -2.20
CA LEU A 78 0.23 1.17 -1.14
C LEU A 78 1.02 0.15 -0.31
N VAL A 79 1.56 -0.90 -0.93
CA VAL A 79 2.58 -1.76 -0.30
C VAL A 79 3.94 -1.13 -0.54
N ALA A 80 4.61 -0.67 0.50
CA ALA A 80 5.90 0.00 0.36
C ALA A 80 6.98 -0.97 -0.15
N SER A 81 7.92 -0.46 -0.94
CA SER A 81 9.07 -1.25 -1.39
C SER A 81 9.82 -1.90 -0.23
N SER A 82 10.04 -1.14 0.85
CA SER A 82 10.71 -1.63 2.07
C SER A 82 9.95 -2.72 2.83
N ASP A 83 8.65 -2.90 2.57
CA ASP A 83 7.87 -3.98 3.17
C ASP A 83 8.16 -5.35 2.53
N ARG A 84 8.76 -5.38 1.35
CA ARG A 84 8.94 -6.58 0.52
C ARG A 84 10.36 -6.72 -0.02
N GLN A 85 11.36 -6.49 0.84
CA GLN A 85 12.78 -6.63 0.49
C GLN A 85 13.36 -8.01 0.85
N TYR A 86 12.54 -9.01 1.14
CA TYR A 86 13.03 -10.39 1.34
C TYR A 86 13.39 -11.09 0.03
N SER A 87 12.91 -10.61 -1.11
CA SER A 87 13.15 -11.17 -2.44
C SER A 87 13.13 -10.07 -3.50
N ALA A 88 14.00 -10.14 -4.50
CA ALA A 88 14.00 -9.22 -5.64
C ALA A 88 12.68 -9.28 -6.42
N THR A 89 12.08 -10.46 -6.59
CA THR A 89 10.77 -10.64 -7.22
C THR A 89 9.66 -9.99 -6.40
N ALA A 90 9.63 -10.21 -5.09
CA ALA A 90 8.64 -9.58 -4.21
C ALA A 90 8.78 -8.06 -4.24
N ASN A 91 10.01 -7.54 -4.19
CA ASN A 91 10.25 -6.11 -4.28
C ASN A 91 9.80 -5.53 -5.62
N LYS A 92 10.10 -6.20 -6.74
CA LYS A 92 9.65 -5.79 -8.07
C LYS A 92 8.12 -5.71 -8.17
N GLN A 93 7.39 -6.63 -7.56
CA GLN A 93 5.92 -6.63 -7.56
C GLN A 93 5.36 -5.39 -6.86
N THR A 94 6.07 -4.79 -5.89
CA THR A 94 5.64 -3.52 -5.28
C THR A 94 5.70 -2.33 -6.23
N PHE A 95 6.42 -2.43 -7.35
CA PHE A 95 6.53 -1.39 -8.39
C PHE A 95 5.53 -1.57 -9.54
N TYR A 96 4.62 -2.53 -9.44
CA TYR A 96 3.49 -2.60 -10.37
C TYR A 96 2.58 -1.39 -10.20
N MET A 97 2.16 -0.80 -11.33
CA MET A 97 1.32 0.40 -11.32
C MET A 97 -0.05 0.15 -10.67
N SER A 98 -0.50 -1.10 -10.55
CA SER A 98 -1.68 -1.48 -9.75
C SER A 98 -1.52 -1.19 -8.25
N ASN A 99 -0.28 -1.15 -7.75
CA ASN A 99 0.05 -0.84 -6.35
C ASN A 99 0.19 0.67 -6.09
N MET A 100 -0.11 1.52 -7.07
CA MET A 100 0.07 2.97 -6.99
C MET A 100 -1.26 3.70 -6.88
N ASN A 101 -1.31 4.68 -5.95
CA ASN A 101 -2.31 5.74 -5.99
C ASN A 101 -1.62 7.09 -6.14
N PRO A 102 -2.27 8.10 -6.78
CA PRO A 102 -1.74 9.45 -6.80
C PRO A 102 -1.60 10.01 -5.39
N GLN A 103 -0.38 10.40 -5.01
CA GLN A 103 -0.09 10.97 -3.68
C GLN A 103 0.64 12.31 -3.79
N ILE A 104 0.29 13.26 -2.94
CA ILE A 104 1.06 14.49 -2.73
C ILE A 104 2.44 14.09 -2.21
N GLN A 105 3.51 14.55 -2.87
CA GLN A 105 4.87 14.16 -2.48
C GLN A 105 5.28 14.78 -1.14
N ASP A 106 5.19 16.12 -1.05
CA ASP A 106 5.69 16.84 0.10
C ASP A 106 4.68 16.84 1.25
N GLY A 107 5.15 16.42 2.42
CA GLY A 107 4.35 16.35 3.64
C GLY A 107 3.41 15.14 3.71
N PHE A 108 3.06 14.46 2.60
CA PHE A 108 2.25 13.24 2.61
C PHE A 108 3.09 12.00 2.29
N ASN A 109 3.34 11.69 1.02
CA ASN A 109 4.08 10.49 0.59
C ASN A 109 5.49 10.43 1.19
N GLY A 110 6.25 11.52 1.08
CA GLY A 110 7.58 11.68 1.70
C GLY A 110 7.55 12.18 3.16
N GLY A 111 6.39 12.33 3.77
CA GLY A 111 6.16 12.89 5.09
C GLY A 111 5.46 11.92 6.05
N ILE A 112 4.21 12.26 6.43
CA ILE A 112 3.46 11.54 7.46
C ILE A 112 3.20 10.07 7.10
N TRP A 113 2.90 9.78 5.82
CA TRP A 113 2.67 8.41 5.33
C TRP A 113 3.94 7.56 5.45
N ALA A 114 5.08 8.05 4.95
CA ALA A 114 6.37 7.35 5.08
C ALA A 114 6.78 7.15 6.55
N SER A 115 6.44 8.08 7.43
CA SER A 115 6.75 7.97 8.86
C SER A 115 5.93 6.86 9.53
N LEU A 116 4.64 6.74 9.18
CA LEU A 116 3.81 5.62 9.64
C LEU A 116 4.31 4.30 9.06
N GLU A 117 4.66 4.24 7.77
CA GLU A 117 5.21 3.03 7.15
C GLU A 117 6.46 2.52 7.87
N LYS A 118 7.40 3.40 8.21
CA LYS A 118 8.58 3.04 9.02
C LYS A 118 8.21 2.45 10.37
N LYS A 119 7.18 3.00 11.02
CA LYS A 119 6.69 2.47 12.29
C LYS A 119 6.09 1.09 12.13
N VAL A 120 5.28 0.89 11.10
CA VAL A 120 4.66 -0.42 10.78
C VAL A 120 5.74 -1.46 10.48
N GLN A 121 6.79 -1.11 9.75
CA GLN A 121 7.95 -2.00 9.51
C GLN A 121 8.66 -2.39 10.82
N THR A 122 8.77 -1.46 11.77
CA THR A 122 9.32 -1.78 13.10
C THR A 122 8.44 -2.80 13.83
N TRP A 123 7.11 -2.67 13.76
CA TRP A 123 6.18 -3.65 14.31
C TRP A 123 6.19 -4.97 13.54
N GLY A 124 6.47 -4.90 12.23
CA GLY A 124 6.57 -6.04 11.32
C GLY A 124 7.87 -6.82 11.40
N ASN A 125 8.81 -6.44 12.26
CA ASN A 125 10.01 -7.23 12.51
C ASN A 125 9.68 -8.48 13.34
N ILE A 126 9.13 -9.50 12.68
CA ILE A 126 8.62 -10.74 13.29
C ILE A 126 9.74 -11.77 13.33
N THR A 127 10.01 -12.30 14.53
CA THR A 127 11.05 -13.32 14.75
C THR A 127 10.50 -14.65 15.30
N ASN A 128 9.22 -14.68 15.66
CA ASN A 128 8.53 -15.87 16.17
C ASN A 128 7.49 -16.35 15.15
N ASP A 129 7.54 -17.63 14.77
CA ASP A 129 6.64 -18.24 13.78
C ASP A 129 5.16 -18.20 14.17
N GLN A 130 4.86 -18.00 15.45
CA GLN A 130 3.49 -17.88 15.97
C GLN A 130 2.95 -16.44 15.88
N ASP A 131 3.81 -15.47 15.58
CA ASP A 131 3.45 -14.06 15.52
C ASP A 131 3.23 -13.61 14.06
N THR A 132 2.30 -12.70 13.85
CA THR A 132 2.02 -12.12 12.53
C THR A 132 1.52 -10.69 12.68
N LEU A 133 1.97 -9.80 11.80
CA LEU A 133 1.38 -8.47 11.64
C LEU A 133 0.61 -8.45 10.31
N TYR A 134 -0.70 -8.23 10.39
CA TYR A 134 -1.58 -8.07 9.23
C TYR A 134 -1.76 -6.59 8.95
N VAL A 135 -1.65 -6.18 7.69
CA VAL A 135 -1.78 -4.79 7.26
C VAL A 135 -2.72 -4.70 6.07
N ALA A 136 -3.69 -3.80 6.14
CA ALA A 136 -4.48 -3.37 4.99
C ALA A 136 -4.31 -1.86 4.80
N LYS A 137 -4.16 -1.43 3.55
CA LYS A 137 -4.00 -0.02 3.17
C LYS A 137 -4.85 0.29 1.95
N GLY A 138 -5.29 1.54 1.84
CA GLY A 138 -5.97 2.01 0.64
C GLY A 138 -6.09 3.52 0.59
N GLY A 139 -6.35 4.01 -0.61
CA GLY A 139 -6.87 5.35 -0.85
C GLY A 139 -8.35 5.25 -1.20
N THR A 140 -9.15 6.24 -0.80
CA THR A 140 -10.57 6.28 -1.17
C THR A 140 -10.71 6.60 -2.66
N ILE A 141 -11.40 5.73 -3.39
CA ILE A 141 -11.63 5.92 -4.82
C ILE A 141 -13.11 5.98 -5.22
N ASP A 142 -14.01 6.03 -4.24
CA ASP A 142 -15.43 6.23 -4.48
C ASP A 142 -15.75 7.70 -4.79
N ASN A 143 -16.74 7.94 -5.64
CA ASN A 143 -17.03 9.26 -6.23
C ASN A 143 -17.11 10.43 -5.24
N ASN A 144 -17.60 10.20 -4.02
CA ASN A 144 -17.71 11.25 -3.02
C ASN A 144 -16.41 11.49 -2.21
N ASN A 145 -15.43 10.61 -2.37
CA ASN A 145 -14.19 10.59 -1.59
C ASN A 145 -12.94 10.70 -2.49
N ILE A 146 -13.08 11.33 -3.63
CA ILE A 146 -11.97 11.70 -4.51
C ILE A 146 -11.84 13.24 -4.58
N ILE A 147 -10.62 13.73 -4.78
CA ILE A 147 -10.35 15.16 -4.98
C ILE A 147 -10.66 15.53 -6.44
N LYS A 148 -10.16 14.73 -7.37
CA LYS A 148 -10.28 14.90 -8.83
C LYS A 148 -9.75 13.65 -9.52
N TYR A 149 -9.84 13.62 -10.83
CA TYR A 149 -9.10 12.66 -11.66
C TYR A 149 -7.78 13.26 -12.15
N LEU A 150 -6.80 12.43 -12.49
CA LEU A 150 -5.54 12.90 -13.08
C LEU A 150 -5.83 13.60 -14.41
N LYS A 151 -5.13 14.71 -14.68
CA LYS A 151 -5.22 15.41 -15.97
C LYS A 151 -4.66 14.58 -17.14
N THR A 152 -3.67 13.75 -16.82
CA THR A 152 -2.96 12.88 -17.78
C THR A 152 -3.75 11.63 -18.11
N ASN A 153 -4.61 11.17 -17.18
CA ASN A 153 -5.54 10.08 -17.38
C ASN A 153 -6.78 10.31 -16.48
N ASN A 154 -7.89 10.71 -17.08
CA ASN A 154 -9.13 11.09 -16.39
C ASN A 154 -9.93 9.93 -15.82
N THR A 155 -9.41 8.72 -15.85
CA THR A 155 -10.01 7.54 -15.17
C THR A 155 -9.34 7.25 -13.83
N ILE A 156 -8.14 7.80 -13.57
CA ILE A 156 -7.40 7.53 -12.34
C ILE A 156 -7.75 8.59 -11.28
N PRO A 157 -8.44 8.20 -10.19
CA PRO A 157 -8.83 9.12 -9.15
C PRO A 157 -7.66 9.51 -8.26
N VAL A 158 -7.67 10.75 -7.80
CA VAL A 158 -6.81 11.21 -6.69
C VAL A 158 -7.62 11.03 -5.40
N PRO A 159 -7.25 10.11 -4.51
CA PRO A 159 -7.97 9.85 -3.28
C PRO A 159 -8.06 11.08 -2.40
N LYS A 160 -9.20 11.28 -1.73
CA LYS A 160 -9.37 12.34 -0.74
C LYS A 160 -8.84 11.91 0.64
N TYR A 161 -8.86 10.62 0.92
CA TYR A 161 -8.36 10.04 2.15
C TYR A 161 -7.50 8.81 1.89
N PHE A 162 -6.61 8.53 2.82
CA PHE A 162 -5.83 7.28 2.89
C PHE A 162 -5.96 6.67 4.27
N TYR A 163 -5.94 5.34 4.32
CA TYR A 163 -6.05 4.61 5.56
C TYR A 163 -5.03 3.46 5.68
N MET A 164 -4.74 3.09 6.91
CA MET A 164 -4.11 1.82 7.26
C MET A 164 -4.91 1.17 8.40
N ALA A 165 -5.17 -0.13 8.25
CA ALA A 165 -5.67 -0.99 9.30
C ALA A 165 -4.61 -2.03 9.63
N ILE A 166 -4.29 -2.19 10.91
CA ILE A 166 -3.20 -3.06 11.37
C ILE A 166 -3.74 -3.96 12.47
N LEU A 167 -3.54 -5.26 12.31
CA LEU A 167 -3.85 -6.29 13.31
C LEU A 167 -2.56 -7.03 13.66
N SER A 168 -2.18 -6.99 14.92
CA SER A 168 -1.04 -7.73 15.46
C SER A 168 -1.53 -8.98 16.18
N LEU A 169 -1.03 -10.14 15.79
CA LEU A 169 -1.06 -11.36 16.59
C LEU A 169 0.32 -11.54 17.20
N LYS A 170 0.42 -11.44 18.53
CA LYS A 170 1.68 -11.62 19.26
C LYS A 170 1.45 -12.37 20.55
N ASN A 171 2.21 -13.46 20.76
CA ASN A 171 2.07 -14.32 21.94
C ASN A 171 0.61 -14.79 22.16
N GLY A 172 -0.10 -15.12 21.09
CA GLY A 172 -1.50 -15.56 21.14
C GLY A 172 -2.52 -14.44 21.42
N GLN A 173 -2.09 -13.19 21.50
CA GLN A 173 -2.96 -12.04 21.74
C GLN A 173 -3.11 -11.16 20.50
N TYR A 174 -4.32 -10.70 20.25
CA TYR A 174 -4.64 -9.77 19.18
C TYR A 174 -4.71 -8.32 19.68
N LYS A 175 -4.13 -7.40 18.90
CA LYS A 175 -4.28 -5.96 19.08
C LYS A 175 -4.46 -5.32 17.71
N ALA A 176 -5.37 -4.37 17.59
CA ALA A 176 -5.64 -3.69 16.35
C ALA A 176 -5.62 -2.17 16.51
N ILE A 177 -5.25 -1.47 15.42
CA ILE A 177 -5.25 -0.02 15.35
C ILE A 177 -5.51 0.41 13.90
N GLY A 178 -6.28 1.48 13.73
CA GLY A 178 -6.53 2.13 12.46
C GLY A 178 -5.85 3.49 12.37
N PHE A 179 -5.64 3.96 11.15
CA PHE A 179 -5.19 5.33 10.84
C PHE A 179 -5.99 5.85 9.67
N TRP A 180 -6.41 7.12 9.75
CA TRP A 180 -7.15 7.80 8.71
C TRP A 180 -6.58 9.18 8.46
N PHE A 181 -6.17 9.47 7.23
CA PHE A 181 -5.57 10.73 6.83
C PHE A 181 -6.36 11.41 5.73
N GLU A 182 -6.64 12.68 5.87
CA GLU A 182 -6.97 13.53 4.73
C GLU A 182 -5.73 13.63 3.81
N HIS A 183 -5.93 13.50 2.49
CA HIS A 183 -4.85 13.58 1.52
C HIS A 183 -4.43 15.04 1.29
N LYS A 184 -3.51 15.52 2.10
CA LYS A 184 -2.94 16.86 2.05
C LYS A 184 -1.49 16.87 2.49
N SER A 185 -0.78 17.98 2.28
CA SER A 185 0.54 18.18 2.86
C SER A 185 0.44 18.43 4.36
N TYR A 186 1.24 17.73 5.14
CA TYR A 186 1.35 17.89 6.59
C TYR A 186 2.66 18.58 6.94
N SER A 187 2.62 19.51 7.90
CA SER A 187 3.81 20.24 8.37
C SER A 187 4.68 19.43 9.34
N ASN A 188 4.14 18.34 9.89
CA ASN A 188 4.84 17.42 10.78
C ASN A 188 4.41 15.98 10.52
N ASN A 189 5.17 15.03 11.06
CA ASN A 189 4.97 13.59 10.85
C ASN A 189 4.28 12.91 12.06
N ASN A 190 3.48 13.64 12.84
CA ASN A 190 2.78 13.10 14.00
C ASN A 190 1.57 12.23 13.60
N TYR A 191 1.83 11.05 13.01
CA TYR A 191 0.80 10.09 12.62
C TYR A 191 -0.04 9.59 13.80
N ALA A 192 0.50 9.60 15.03
CA ALA A 192 -0.22 9.11 16.20
C ALA A 192 -1.52 9.89 16.49
N SER A 193 -1.58 11.18 16.10
CA SER A 193 -2.77 12.00 16.23
C SER A 193 -3.93 11.56 15.31
N TYR A 194 -3.68 10.66 14.36
CA TYR A 194 -4.65 10.15 13.39
C TYR A 194 -5.00 8.68 13.62
N ALA A 195 -4.57 8.15 14.78
CA ALA A 195 -4.92 6.81 15.22
C ALA A 195 -6.38 6.76 15.70
N LEU A 196 -7.05 5.65 15.39
CA LEU A 196 -8.43 5.39 15.81
C LEU A 196 -8.63 3.87 15.98
N SER A 197 -9.73 3.47 16.58
CA SER A 197 -10.11 2.07 16.66
C SER A 197 -10.47 1.52 15.26
N ILE A 198 -10.50 0.20 15.12
CA ILE A 198 -10.96 -0.41 13.87
C ILE A 198 -12.44 -0.12 13.64
N ASP A 199 -13.26 -0.16 14.68
CA ASP A 199 -14.70 0.17 14.59
C ASP A 199 -14.91 1.59 14.05
N GLU A 200 -14.15 2.58 14.56
CA GLU A 200 -14.19 3.95 14.05
C GLU A 200 -13.67 4.07 12.60
N LEU A 201 -12.69 3.23 12.21
CA LEU A 201 -12.20 3.19 10.84
C LEU A 201 -13.24 2.63 9.88
N GLU A 202 -13.99 1.60 10.30
CA GLU A 202 -15.04 0.96 9.50
C GLU A 202 -16.24 1.90 9.24
N GLU A 203 -16.43 2.92 10.07
CA GLU A 203 -17.46 3.93 9.91
C GLU A 203 -17.09 5.06 8.91
N LYS A 204 -15.85 5.07 8.39
CA LYS A 204 -15.35 6.11 7.45
C LYS A 204 -15.68 5.76 6.00
#